data_ceff6d36a01611383144271efda0305e
#
_entry.id   ceff6d36a01611383144271efda0305e
#
_cell.length_a   1.000
_cell.length_b   1.000
_cell.length_c   1.000
_cell.angle_alpha   90.00
_cell.angle_beta   90.00
_cell.angle_gamma   90.00
#
_symmetry.space_group_name_H-M   'P 1'
#
loop_
_entity.id
_entity.type
_entity.pdbx_description
1 polymer ?
#
loop_
_entity_poly.entity_id
_entity_poly.type
_entity_poly.pdbx_seq_one_letter_code
_entity_poly.pdbx_strand_id
1 'polypeptide(L)'
;ALAEMLGVSRITIRQALNDLAAEGIIFRRQGRGTFVNVDSLNIKVTFSPCMELTQMIKKSGYAPSVRLLNIQKVKREEEICSLLQMQPDEQLVVAEKLFLADDKICAFCRDYFGMNLIGGEEAFDMFSKYEDSIYKYIYELSGEKAQWDKVEIDTVNPAEIAGLKKYVSVKELGLSPYLYLKTLNYSEKDKPLVYANEYFNTEIIKFNLIRQKNIQY
;
A
#
# COMPACT_ATOMS: atom_id res chain seq x y z
N ALA A 1 20.37 -14.49 29.81
CA ALA A 1 19.10 -13.97 29.26
C ALA A 1 19.25 -13.59 27.78
N LEU A 2 18.15 -13.21 27.09
CA LEU A 2 18.11 -12.97 25.63
C LEU A 2 19.26 -12.06 25.14
N ALA A 3 19.57 -10.99 25.86
CA ALA A 3 20.65 -10.05 25.48
C ALA A 3 22.02 -10.72 25.45
N GLU A 4 22.33 -11.56 26.42
CA GLU A 4 23.58 -12.34 26.48
C GLU A 4 23.64 -13.40 25.39
N MET A 5 22.51 -14.08 25.15
CA MET A 5 22.40 -15.14 24.13
C MET A 5 22.60 -14.58 22.71
N LEU A 6 22.12 -13.34 22.46
CA LEU A 6 22.22 -12.69 21.15
C LEU A 6 23.41 -11.72 21.03
N GLY A 7 24.22 -11.55 22.08
CA GLY A 7 25.40 -10.67 22.07
C GLY A 7 25.09 -9.19 21.90
N VAL A 8 23.92 -8.73 22.32
CA VAL A 8 23.48 -7.33 22.19
C VAL A 8 23.11 -6.69 23.53
N SER A 9 22.92 -5.36 23.54
CA SER A 9 22.56 -4.64 24.77
C SER A 9 21.14 -4.97 25.22
N ARG A 10 20.86 -4.83 26.54
CA ARG A 10 19.50 -4.95 27.09
C ARG A 10 18.52 -3.91 26.51
N ILE A 11 19.06 -2.73 26.15
CA ILE A 11 18.27 -1.65 25.51
C ILE A 11 17.81 -2.08 24.12
N THR A 12 18.72 -2.65 23.31
CA THR A 12 18.40 -3.17 21.98
C THR A 12 17.31 -4.25 22.02
N ILE A 13 17.43 -5.21 22.98
CA ILE A 13 16.38 -6.22 23.18
C ILE A 13 15.04 -5.60 23.58
N ARG A 14 15.08 -4.61 24.48
CA ARG A 14 13.86 -3.93 24.94
C ARG A 14 13.15 -3.23 23.77
N GLN A 15 13.92 -2.55 22.92
CA GLN A 15 13.39 -1.90 21.72
C GLN A 15 12.76 -2.92 20.76
N ALA A 16 13.50 -3.96 20.38
CA ALA A 16 12.98 -5.02 19.50
C ALA A 16 11.71 -5.69 20.06
N LEU A 17 11.65 -5.94 21.37
CA LEU A 17 10.45 -6.49 21.98
C LEU A 17 9.29 -5.48 22.04
N ASN A 18 9.57 -4.17 22.08
CA ASN A 18 8.53 -3.14 21.98
C ASN A 18 7.95 -3.11 20.58
N ASP A 19 8.80 -3.17 19.54
CA ASP A 19 8.40 -3.16 18.14
C ASP A 19 7.55 -4.41 17.83
N LEU A 20 8.01 -5.60 18.22
CA LEU A 20 7.24 -6.84 18.07
C LEU A 20 5.89 -6.81 18.85
N ALA A 21 5.85 -6.14 19.98
CA ALA A 21 4.61 -5.99 20.73
C ALA A 21 3.66 -4.98 20.06
N ALA A 22 4.20 -3.90 19.48
CA ALA A 22 3.41 -2.93 18.71
C ALA A 22 2.78 -3.58 17.46
N GLU A 23 3.51 -4.48 16.80
CA GLU A 23 3.02 -5.29 15.67
C GLU A 23 2.07 -6.41 16.09
N GLY A 24 1.89 -6.65 17.40
CA GLY A 24 1.03 -7.70 17.94
C GLY A 24 1.59 -9.12 17.77
N ILE A 25 2.86 -9.27 17.39
CA ILE A 25 3.55 -10.56 17.25
C ILE A 25 3.79 -11.19 18.61
N ILE A 26 4.02 -10.37 19.63
CA ILE A 26 4.12 -10.78 21.03
C ILE A 26 3.19 -9.96 21.90
N PHE A 27 2.88 -10.48 23.10
CA PHE A 27 2.18 -9.74 24.14
C PHE A 27 2.85 -9.93 25.49
N ARG A 28 2.73 -8.92 26.35
CA ARG A 28 3.27 -8.92 27.70
C ARG A 28 2.15 -9.12 28.73
N ARG A 29 2.37 -10.02 29.66
CA ARG A 29 1.50 -10.18 30.84
C ARG A 29 2.29 -9.78 32.08
N GLN A 30 1.80 -8.79 32.80
CA GLN A 30 2.46 -8.32 34.03
C GLN A 30 2.66 -9.48 35.00
N GLY A 31 3.90 -9.62 35.49
CA GLY A 31 4.27 -10.69 36.43
C GLY A 31 4.41 -12.09 35.80
N ARG A 32 4.02 -12.27 34.51
CA ARG A 32 4.05 -13.57 33.84
C ARG A 32 5.04 -13.66 32.68
N GLY A 33 5.49 -12.52 32.13
CA GLY A 33 6.48 -12.49 31.05
C GLY A 33 5.94 -12.04 29.68
N THR A 34 6.74 -12.33 28.66
CA THR A 34 6.44 -12.03 27.25
C THR A 34 6.15 -13.34 26.52
N PHE A 35 5.08 -13.36 25.75
CA PHE A 35 4.57 -14.54 25.05
C PHE A 35 4.40 -14.25 23.55
N VAL A 36 4.62 -15.23 22.71
CA VAL A 36 4.31 -15.16 21.29
C VAL A 36 2.81 -15.20 21.08
N ASN A 37 2.30 -14.33 20.23
CA ASN A 37 0.92 -14.36 19.77
C ASN A 37 0.80 -15.35 18.62
N VAL A 38 0.41 -16.56 18.90
CA VAL A 38 0.31 -17.64 17.89
C VAL A 38 -0.70 -17.26 16.79
N ASP A 39 -1.77 -16.55 17.12
CA ASP A 39 -2.77 -16.12 16.16
C ASP A 39 -2.17 -15.14 15.11
N SER A 40 -1.17 -14.34 15.49
CA SER A 40 -0.48 -13.45 14.55
C SER A 40 0.28 -14.19 13.46
N LEU A 41 0.73 -15.42 13.74
CA LEU A 41 1.45 -16.24 12.75
C LEU A 41 0.55 -16.72 11.60
N ASN A 42 -0.76 -16.72 11.82
CA ASN A 42 -1.76 -17.12 10.82
C ASN A 42 -2.23 -15.93 9.96
N ILE A 43 -1.82 -14.71 10.28
CA ILE A 43 -2.17 -13.53 9.51
C ILE A 43 -1.35 -13.51 8.22
N LYS A 44 -2.03 -13.59 7.08
CA LYS A 44 -1.38 -13.59 5.76
C LYS A 44 -1.08 -12.17 5.26
N VAL A 45 -2.00 -11.24 5.47
CA VAL A 45 -1.90 -9.86 5.05
C VAL A 45 -2.20 -8.94 6.22
N THR A 46 -1.27 -8.07 6.56
CA THR A 46 -1.39 -7.04 7.60
C THR A 46 -1.58 -5.66 6.97
N PHE A 47 -2.24 -4.76 7.71
CA PHE A 47 -2.29 -3.36 7.33
C PHE A 47 -0.95 -2.66 7.52
N SER A 48 -0.23 -3.02 8.56
CA SER A 48 1.08 -2.46 8.89
C SER A 48 1.99 -3.58 9.44
N PRO A 49 3.24 -3.68 8.99
CA PRO A 49 3.79 -2.91 7.87
C PRO A 49 3.12 -3.24 6.54
N CYS A 50 3.02 -2.25 5.66
CA CYS A 50 2.49 -2.44 4.31
C CYS A 50 3.45 -3.27 3.47
N MET A 51 2.90 -4.10 2.61
CA MET A 51 3.67 -4.89 1.63
C MET A 51 3.14 -4.65 0.22
N GLU A 52 3.96 -4.92 -0.77
CA GLU A 52 3.52 -4.80 -2.17
C GLU A 52 2.33 -5.70 -2.48
N LEU A 53 1.42 -5.23 -3.32
CA LEU A 53 0.19 -5.93 -3.71
C LEU A 53 0.45 -7.33 -4.26
N THR A 54 1.48 -7.50 -5.08
CA THR A 54 1.87 -8.82 -5.61
C THR A 54 2.25 -9.80 -4.50
N GLN A 55 2.89 -9.31 -3.44
CA GLN A 55 3.21 -10.13 -2.26
C GLN A 55 1.96 -10.44 -1.43
N MET A 56 1.03 -9.49 -1.30
CA MET A 56 -0.26 -9.73 -0.63
C MET A 56 -1.04 -10.84 -1.34
N ILE A 57 -1.09 -10.81 -2.68
CA ILE A 57 -1.76 -11.84 -3.49
C ILE A 57 -1.10 -13.20 -3.30
N LYS A 58 0.25 -13.28 -3.36
CA LYS A 58 1.00 -14.52 -3.11
C LYS A 58 0.73 -15.10 -1.72
N LYS A 59 0.77 -14.25 -0.69
CA LYS A 59 0.49 -14.68 0.70
C LYS A 59 -0.97 -15.12 0.88
N SER A 60 -1.89 -14.59 0.09
CA SER A 60 -3.28 -15.04 0.07
C SER A 60 -3.48 -16.39 -0.62
N GLY A 61 -2.45 -16.91 -1.28
CA GLY A 61 -2.44 -18.26 -1.89
C GLY A 61 -2.73 -18.27 -3.39
N TYR A 62 -2.59 -17.12 -4.06
CA TYR A 62 -2.86 -16.96 -5.49
C TYR A 62 -1.60 -16.59 -6.27
N ALA A 63 -1.58 -16.88 -7.56
CA ALA A 63 -0.57 -16.39 -8.49
C ALA A 63 -0.89 -14.93 -8.90
N PRO A 64 -0.01 -13.95 -8.63
CA PRO A 64 -0.25 -12.58 -9.02
C PRO A 64 0.09 -12.33 -10.48
N SER A 65 -0.70 -11.49 -11.15
CA SER A 65 -0.29 -10.80 -12.37
C SER A 65 -0.72 -9.33 -12.32
N VAL A 66 -0.01 -8.48 -13.05
CA VAL A 66 -0.25 -7.03 -13.09
C VAL A 66 -0.43 -6.59 -14.53
N ARG A 67 -1.42 -5.73 -14.80
CA ARG A 67 -1.63 -5.10 -16.09
C ARG A 67 -1.64 -3.58 -15.91
N LEU A 68 -0.70 -2.90 -16.54
CA LEU A 68 -0.80 -1.46 -16.73
C LEU A 68 -1.91 -1.20 -17.75
N LEU A 69 -2.99 -0.58 -17.32
CA LEU A 69 -4.16 -0.32 -18.16
C LEU A 69 -4.03 0.99 -18.91
N ASN A 70 -3.48 1.99 -18.24
CA ASN A 70 -3.34 3.33 -18.75
C ASN A 70 -2.29 4.12 -17.99
N ILE A 71 -1.60 5.02 -18.68
CA ILE A 71 -0.89 6.14 -18.09
C ILE A 71 -1.16 7.37 -18.95
N GLN A 72 -1.54 8.46 -18.32
CA GLN A 72 -1.90 9.67 -19.04
C GLN A 72 -1.65 10.94 -18.21
N LYS A 73 -1.40 12.02 -18.92
CA LYS A 73 -1.48 13.37 -18.39
C LYS A 73 -2.93 13.72 -18.18
N VAL A 74 -3.26 14.23 -17.01
CA VAL A 74 -4.64 14.63 -16.68
C VAL A 74 -4.71 16.12 -16.37
N LYS A 75 -5.92 16.67 -16.46
CA LYS A 75 -6.15 18.04 -16.03
C LYS A 75 -5.82 18.15 -14.55
N ARG A 76 -5.35 19.33 -14.16
CA ARG A 76 -5.07 19.66 -12.78
C ARG A 76 -6.34 19.49 -11.92
N GLU A 77 -6.24 18.66 -10.91
CA GLU A 77 -7.25 18.48 -9.87
C GLU A 77 -6.69 19.13 -8.60
N GLU A 78 -7.25 20.30 -8.22
CA GLU A 78 -6.65 21.16 -7.18
C GLU A 78 -6.51 20.45 -5.83
N GLU A 79 -7.43 19.58 -5.47
CA GLU A 79 -7.35 18.80 -4.24
C GLU A 79 -6.13 17.86 -4.25
N ILE A 80 -5.95 17.10 -5.33
CA ILE A 80 -4.84 16.16 -5.48
C ILE A 80 -3.51 16.91 -5.58
N CYS A 81 -3.47 17.99 -6.40
CA CYS A 81 -2.27 18.79 -6.56
C CYS A 81 -1.83 19.47 -5.26
N SER A 82 -2.80 19.90 -4.43
CA SER A 82 -2.52 20.45 -3.10
C SER A 82 -1.95 19.38 -2.15
N LEU A 83 -2.53 18.18 -2.13
CA LEU A 83 -2.01 17.06 -1.34
C LEU A 83 -0.59 16.68 -1.73
N LEU A 84 -0.29 16.69 -3.03
CA LEU A 84 1.04 16.40 -3.59
C LEU A 84 2.00 17.58 -3.53
N GLN A 85 1.56 18.76 -3.05
CA GLN A 85 2.36 20.01 -3.00
C GLN A 85 2.97 20.38 -4.35
N MET A 86 2.23 20.15 -5.43
CA MET A 86 2.68 20.39 -6.79
C MET A 86 2.79 21.89 -7.12
N GLN A 87 3.79 22.23 -7.94
CA GLN A 87 3.90 23.59 -8.47
C GLN A 87 2.73 23.92 -9.41
N PRO A 88 2.37 25.21 -9.59
CA PRO A 88 1.21 25.61 -10.40
C PRO A 88 1.28 25.16 -11.87
N ASP A 89 2.47 25.09 -12.43
CA ASP A 89 2.77 24.70 -13.82
C ASP A 89 3.11 23.21 -14.01
N GLU A 90 3.19 22.47 -12.92
CA GLU A 90 3.51 21.04 -12.97
C GLU A 90 2.35 20.21 -13.47
N GLN A 91 2.63 19.34 -14.43
CA GLN A 91 1.66 18.43 -15.03
C GLN A 91 1.34 17.26 -14.10
N LEU A 92 0.06 17.05 -13.83
CA LEU A 92 -0.44 15.88 -13.10
C LEU A 92 -0.53 14.66 -14.04
N VAL A 93 -0.03 13.53 -13.56
CA VAL A 93 -0.07 12.22 -14.23
C VAL A 93 -0.92 11.26 -13.41
N VAL A 94 -1.66 10.38 -14.08
CA VAL A 94 -2.31 9.21 -13.47
C VAL A 94 -1.84 7.93 -14.16
N ALA A 95 -1.51 6.93 -13.36
CA ALA A 95 -1.28 5.56 -13.80
C ALA A 95 -2.40 4.66 -13.27
N GLU A 96 -3.01 3.84 -14.12
CA GLU A 96 -4.08 2.91 -13.76
C GLU A 96 -3.60 1.48 -13.94
N LYS A 97 -3.63 0.69 -12.87
CA LYS A 97 -3.15 -0.70 -12.84
C LYS A 97 -4.21 -1.64 -12.33
N LEU A 98 -4.30 -2.81 -12.95
CA LEU A 98 -5.13 -3.91 -12.51
C LEU A 98 -4.25 -5.04 -11.98
N PHE A 99 -4.55 -5.52 -10.80
CA PHE A 99 -3.90 -6.65 -10.18
C PHE A 99 -4.84 -7.85 -10.20
N LEU A 100 -4.31 -9.00 -10.61
CA LEU A 100 -5.06 -10.23 -10.75
C LEU A 100 -4.50 -11.30 -9.81
N ALA A 101 -5.39 -12.15 -9.33
CA ALA A 101 -5.13 -13.31 -8.50
C ALA A 101 -5.70 -14.55 -9.21
N ASP A 102 -4.88 -15.41 -9.81
CA ASP A 102 -5.30 -16.52 -10.68
C ASP A 102 -6.32 -16.05 -11.74
N ASP A 103 -5.99 -14.97 -12.47
CA ASP A 103 -6.81 -14.30 -13.48
C ASP A 103 -8.10 -13.63 -12.98
N LYS A 104 -8.40 -13.65 -11.69
CA LYS A 104 -9.52 -12.90 -11.09
C LYS A 104 -9.08 -11.51 -10.67
N ILE A 105 -9.96 -10.52 -10.85
CA ILE A 105 -9.70 -9.15 -10.43
C ILE A 105 -9.56 -9.09 -8.92
N CYS A 106 -8.35 -8.74 -8.47
CA CYS A 106 -7.97 -8.66 -7.08
C CYS A 106 -7.93 -7.22 -6.57
N ALA A 107 -7.31 -6.33 -7.33
CA ALA A 107 -7.28 -4.92 -7.00
C ALA A 107 -7.17 -4.04 -8.25
N PHE A 108 -7.64 -2.80 -8.11
CA PHE A 108 -7.45 -1.73 -9.09
C PHE A 108 -6.85 -0.54 -8.38
N CYS A 109 -5.79 0.05 -8.97
CA CYS A 109 -5.11 1.20 -8.40
C CYS A 109 -5.05 2.34 -9.41
N ARG A 110 -5.21 3.56 -8.90
CA ARG A 110 -5.03 4.82 -9.63
C ARG A 110 -4.03 5.67 -8.87
N ASP A 111 -2.82 5.74 -9.38
CA ASP A 111 -1.67 6.42 -8.78
C ASP A 111 -1.50 7.79 -9.43
N TYR A 112 -1.64 8.86 -8.66
CA TYR A 112 -1.47 10.25 -9.10
C TYR A 112 -0.14 10.79 -8.61
N PHE A 113 0.61 11.44 -9.49
CA PHE A 113 1.91 12.04 -9.17
C PHE A 113 2.27 13.17 -10.13
N GLY A 114 3.21 14.00 -9.74
CA GLY A 114 3.72 15.07 -10.59
C GLY A 114 4.67 14.55 -11.65
N MET A 115 4.59 15.10 -12.86
CA MET A 115 5.46 14.76 -14.00
C MET A 115 6.95 14.88 -13.65
N ASN A 116 7.31 15.88 -12.86
CA ASN A 116 8.71 16.12 -12.46
C ASN A 116 9.30 14.98 -11.63
N LEU A 117 8.43 14.20 -10.95
CA LEU A 117 8.86 13.08 -10.13
C LEU A 117 9.42 11.92 -10.96
N ILE A 118 9.01 11.81 -12.21
CA ILE A 118 9.49 10.79 -13.15
C ILE A 118 10.48 11.35 -14.19
N GLY A 119 11.07 12.53 -13.96
CA GLY A 119 12.07 13.10 -14.85
C GLY A 119 11.51 13.89 -16.05
N GLY A 120 10.22 14.20 -16.07
CA GLY A 120 9.58 15.02 -17.09
C GLY A 120 9.11 14.25 -18.32
N GLU A 121 8.93 14.98 -19.43
CA GLU A 121 8.31 14.49 -20.68
C GLU A 121 9.06 13.32 -21.32
N GLU A 122 10.38 13.36 -21.35
CA GLU A 122 11.20 12.31 -22.00
C GLU A 122 11.05 10.96 -21.29
N ALA A 123 10.98 10.96 -19.96
CA ALA A 123 10.80 9.73 -19.19
C ALA A 123 9.35 9.23 -19.23
N PHE A 124 8.38 10.13 -19.41
CA PHE A 124 6.97 9.76 -19.50
C PHE A 124 6.69 8.78 -20.64
N ASP A 125 7.29 8.96 -21.79
CA ASP A 125 7.10 8.08 -22.97
C ASP A 125 7.68 6.67 -22.71
N MET A 126 8.72 6.56 -21.87
CA MET A 126 9.29 5.27 -21.47
C MET A 126 8.46 4.58 -20.39
N PHE A 127 7.74 5.32 -19.56
CA PHE A 127 6.93 4.76 -18.47
C PHE A 127 5.83 3.83 -18.97
N SER A 128 5.26 4.07 -20.14
CA SER A 128 4.22 3.21 -20.74
C SER A 128 4.68 1.76 -20.98
N LYS A 129 5.99 1.51 -20.94
CA LYS A 129 6.63 0.19 -21.10
C LYS A 129 7.10 -0.40 -19.77
N TYR A 130 6.87 0.30 -18.65
CA TYR A 130 7.37 -0.11 -17.36
C TYR A 130 6.37 -1.03 -16.65
N GLU A 131 6.76 -2.28 -16.44
CA GLU A 131 5.89 -3.33 -15.90
C GLU A 131 6.00 -3.51 -14.37
N ASP A 132 6.91 -2.78 -13.74
CA ASP A 132 7.20 -2.91 -12.30
C ASP A 132 6.39 -1.92 -11.44
N SER A 133 6.70 -1.83 -10.16
CA SER A 133 6.08 -0.91 -9.20
C SER A 133 6.33 0.55 -9.57
N ILE A 134 5.29 1.41 -9.47
CA ILE A 134 5.44 2.87 -9.65
C ILE A 134 6.48 3.45 -8.68
N TYR A 135 6.53 2.95 -7.45
CA TYR A 135 7.48 3.41 -6.43
C TYR A 135 8.93 3.08 -6.80
N LYS A 136 9.16 1.94 -7.44
CA LYS A 136 10.49 1.56 -7.93
C LYS A 136 10.91 2.45 -9.08
N TYR A 137 10.00 2.75 -10.02
CA TYR A 137 10.25 3.66 -11.13
C TYR A 137 10.58 5.07 -10.65
N ILE A 138 9.79 5.61 -9.72
CA ILE A 138 10.05 6.90 -9.08
C ILE A 138 11.45 6.90 -8.44
N TYR A 139 11.79 5.85 -7.69
CA TYR A 139 13.10 5.74 -7.04
C TYR A 139 14.25 5.72 -8.06
N GLU A 140 14.13 4.96 -9.14
CA GLU A 140 15.16 4.86 -10.17
C GLU A 140 15.42 6.20 -10.88
N LEU A 141 14.38 7.02 -11.06
CA LEU A 141 14.50 8.31 -11.78
C LEU A 141 14.82 9.50 -10.87
N SER A 142 14.22 9.56 -9.69
CA SER A 142 14.33 10.72 -8.79
C SER A 142 15.20 10.48 -7.57
N GLY A 143 15.52 9.22 -7.23
CA GLY A 143 16.14 8.83 -5.97
C GLY A 143 15.20 8.94 -4.75
N GLU A 144 13.95 9.35 -4.94
CA GLU A 144 12.97 9.48 -3.86
C GLU A 144 12.36 8.11 -3.51
N LYS A 145 12.52 7.68 -2.27
CA LYS A 145 12.01 6.41 -1.76
C LYS A 145 10.76 6.63 -0.92
N ALA A 146 9.67 5.98 -1.28
CA ALA A 146 8.48 5.96 -0.43
C ALA A 146 8.80 5.23 0.89
N GLN A 147 8.55 5.89 2.03
CA GLN A 147 8.92 5.41 3.36
C GLN A 147 7.72 5.14 4.25
N TRP A 148 6.70 5.98 4.17
CA TRP A 148 5.47 5.85 4.94
C TRP A 148 4.30 6.45 4.19
N ASP A 149 3.09 6.11 4.59
CA ASP A 149 1.86 6.63 4.00
C ASP A 149 0.83 7.01 5.06
N LYS A 150 -0.06 7.93 4.68
CA LYS A 150 -1.29 8.21 5.39
C LYS A 150 -2.44 7.56 4.65
N VAL A 151 -3.23 6.74 5.34
CA VAL A 151 -4.30 5.96 4.74
C VAL A 151 -5.65 6.36 5.33
N GLU A 152 -6.61 6.66 4.45
CA GLU A 152 -8.04 6.74 4.77
C GLU A 152 -8.72 5.49 4.24
N ILE A 153 -9.57 4.87 5.05
CA ILE A 153 -10.20 3.58 4.76
C ILE A 153 -11.70 3.78 4.57
N ASP A 154 -12.22 3.28 3.46
CA ASP A 154 -13.64 3.32 3.11
C ASP A 154 -14.05 2.02 2.40
N THR A 155 -15.27 1.94 1.92
CA THR A 155 -15.79 0.87 1.09
C THR A 155 -16.50 1.43 -0.11
N VAL A 156 -16.50 0.71 -1.23
CA VAL A 156 -17.17 1.13 -2.46
C VAL A 156 -17.81 -0.04 -3.18
N ASN A 157 -18.94 0.19 -3.81
CA ASN A 157 -19.48 -0.77 -4.76
C ASN A 157 -18.57 -0.84 -6.00
N PRO A 158 -18.06 -2.01 -6.39
CA PRO A 158 -17.15 -2.11 -7.53
C PRO A 158 -17.74 -1.54 -8.84
N ALA A 159 -19.05 -1.56 -8.99
CA ALA A 159 -19.73 -0.94 -10.11
C ALA A 159 -19.66 0.61 -10.11
N GLU A 160 -19.28 1.24 -9.02
CA GLU A 160 -19.15 2.71 -8.88
C GLU A 160 -17.70 3.19 -9.00
N ILE A 161 -16.72 2.27 -9.09
CA ILE A 161 -15.33 2.64 -9.20
C ILE A 161 -15.07 3.38 -10.52
N ALA A 162 -14.67 4.64 -10.38
CA ALA A 162 -14.40 5.50 -11.53
C ALA A 162 -13.25 4.93 -12.38
N GLY A 163 -13.48 4.84 -13.68
CA GLY A 163 -12.47 4.37 -14.64
C GLY A 163 -12.43 2.84 -14.83
N LEU A 164 -12.74 2.04 -13.81
CA LEU A 164 -12.61 0.58 -13.89
C LEU A 164 -13.53 -0.05 -14.95
N LYS A 165 -14.74 0.45 -15.12
CA LYS A 165 -15.70 -0.01 -16.15
C LYS A 165 -15.22 0.14 -17.59
N LYS A 166 -14.17 0.92 -17.85
CA LYS A 166 -13.57 1.03 -19.19
C LYS A 166 -12.81 -0.23 -19.57
N TYR A 167 -12.38 -1.01 -18.61
CA TYR A 167 -11.44 -2.12 -18.78
C TYR A 167 -12.06 -3.49 -18.51
N VAL A 168 -13.10 -3.53 -17.66
CA VAL A 168 -13.72 -4.78 -17.21
C VAL A 168 -15.23 -4.66 -17.17
N SER A 169 -15.91 -5.77 -17.40
CA SER A 169 -17.38 -5.83 -17.30
C SER A 169 -17.82 -5.87 -15.83
N VAL A 170 -19.02 -5.37 -15.55
CA VAL A 170 -19.62 -5.41 -14.21
C VAL A 170 -19.73 -6.84 -13.68
N LYS A 171 -19.93 -7.82 -14.58
CA LYS A 171 -20.02 -9.24 -14.22
C LYS A 171 -18.70 -9.78 -13.65
N GLU A 172 -17.55 -9.29 -14.13
CA GLU A 172 -16.23 -9.71 -13.64
C GLU A 172 -15.87 -9.09 -12.29
N LEU A 173 -16.52 -7.97 -11.92
CA LEU A 173 -16.23 -7.26 -10.66
C LEU A 173 -16.81 -7.95 -9.43
N GLY A 174 -17.78 -8.84 -9.60
CA GLY A 174 -18.53 -9.43 -8.47
C GLY A 174 -19.53 -8.43 -7.87
N LEU A 175 -20.15 -8.86 -6.77
CA LEU A 175 -21.20 -8.08 -6.08
C LEU A 175 -20.74 -7.56 -4.70
N SER A 176 -19.68 -8.12 -4.15
CA SER A 176 -19.17 -7.75 -2.82
C SER A 176 -18.52 -6.37 -2.85
N PRO A 177 -18.75 -5.52 -1.84
CA PRO A 177 -18.07 -4.24 -1.72
C PRO A 177 -16.55 -4.42 -1.70
N TYR A 178 -15.85 -3.51 -2.37
CA TYR A 178 -14.39 -3.43 -2.31
C TYR A 178 -13.97 -2.57 -1.13
N LEU A 179 -12.86 -2.93 -0.49
CA LEU A 179 -12.17 -2.04 0.42
C LEU A 179 -11.52 -0.93 -0.43
N TYR A 180 -11.76 0.31 -0.04
CA TYR A 180 -11.22 1.48 -0.72
C TYR A 180 -10.24 2.21 0.20
N LEU A 181 -9.00 2.31 -0.24
CA LEU A 181 -7.97 3.06 0.45
C LEU A 181 -7.60 4.29 -0.36
N LYS A 182 -7.65 5.46 0.29
CA LYS A 182 -7.02 6.67 -0.20
C LYS A 182 -5.69 6.81 0.52
N THR A 183 -4.59 6.72 -0.22
CA THR A 183 -3.26 6.76 0.35
C THR A 183 -2.49 7.99 -0.13
N LEU A 184 -1.77 8.63 0.78
CA LEU A 184 -0.82 9.66 0.45
C LEU A 184 0.56 9.20 0.94
N ASN A 185 1.43 8.93 -0.02
CA ASN A 185 2.72 8.30 0.21
C ASN A 185 3.83 9.36 0.30
N TYR A 186 4.72 9.22 1.26
CA TYR A 186 5.75 10.20 1.59
C TYR A 186 7.14 9.59 1.52
N SER A 187 8.12 10.42 1.15
CA SER A 187 9.54 10.08 1.22
C SER A 187 10.08 10.11 2.65
N GLU A 188 11.35 9.70 2.83
CA GLU A 188 12.08 9.82 4.10
C GLU A 188 12.18 11.27 4.62
N LYS A 189 12.00 12.25 3.74
CA LYS A 189 12.04 13.69 4.05
C LYS A 189 10.63 14.31 4.18
N ASP A 190 9.62 13.48 4.38
CA ASP A 190 8.22 13.88 4.47
C ASP A 190 7.68 14.62 3.24
N LYS A 191 8.31 14.41 2.07
CA LYS A 191 7.83 14.96 0.80
C LYS A 191 6.74 14.03 0.25
N PRO A 192 5.54 14.52 -0.09
CA PRO A 192 4.52 13.72 -0.73
C PRO A 192 4.97 13.33 -2.14
N LEU A 193 4.82 12.06 -2.48
CA LEU A 193 5.25 11.47 -3.75
C LEU A 193 4.09 11.04 -4.62
N VAL A 194 3.19 10.24 -4.05
CA VAL A 194 2.07 9.62 -4.78
C VAL A 194 0.81 9.71 -3.93
N TYR A 195 -0.26 10.19 -4.53
CA TYR A 195 -1.62 10.02 -4.02
C TYR A 195 -2.26 8.86 -4.77
N ALA A 196 -2.73 7.85 -4.08
CA ALA A 196 -3.31 6.68 -4.71
C ALA A 196 -4.73 6.39 -4.22
N ASN A 197 -5.57 5.96 -5.15
CA ASN A 197 -6.86 5.35 -4.89
C ASN A 197 -6.72 3.85 -5.16
N GLU A 198 -6.79 3.04 -4.12
CA GLU A 198 -6.59 1.60 -4.17
C GLU A 198 -7.88 0.88 -3.80
N TYR A 199 -8.34 0.00 -4.68
CA TYR A 199 -9.61 -0.72 -4.53
C TYR A 199 -9.32 -2.22 -4.48
N PHE A 200 -9.65 -2.87 -3.37
CA PHE A 200 -9.35 -4.28 -3.11
C PHE A 200 -10.61 -5.13 -3.07
N ASN A 201 -10.59 -6.20 -3.82
CA ASN A 201 -11.61 -7.25 -3.71
C ASN A 201 -11.43 -8.01 -2.39
N THR A 202 -12.34 -7.78 -1.46
CA THR A 202 -12.31 -8.37 -0.12
C THR A 202 -12.62 -9.86 -0.09
N GLU A 203 -13.06 -10.46 -1.19
CA GLU A 203 -13.19 -11.91 -1.31
C GLU A 203 -11.82 -12.59 -1.49
N ILE A 204 -10.83 -11.87 -2.05
CA ILE A 204 -9.49 -12.37 -2.34
C ILE A 204 -8.49 -11.98 -1.25
N ILE A 205 -8.40 -10.68 -0.92
CA ILE A 205 -7.50 -10.17 0.11
C ILE A 205 -8.28 -9.84 1.38
N LYS A 206 -7.89 -10.48 2.48
CA LYS A 206 -8.38 -10.17 3.83
C LYS A 206 -7.30 -9.43 4.60
N PHE A 207 -7.51 -8.13 4.79
CA PHE A 207 -6.65 -7.34 5.67
C PHE A 207 -6.92 -7.68 7.13
N ASN A 208 -5.85 -7.76 7.91
CA ASN A 208 -5.93 -8.05 9.33
C ASN A 208 -5.18 -6.97 10.12
N LEU A 209 -5.72 -6.62 11.26
CA LEU A 209 -5.13 -5.68 12.20
C LEU A 209 -5.23 -6.24 13.61
N ILE A 210 -4.11 -6.33 14.33
CA ILE A 210 -4.08 -6.70 15.73
C ILE A 210 -4.15 -5.43 16.56
N ARG A 211 -5.19 -5.29 17.39
CA ARG A 211 -5.38 -4.14 18.28
C ARG A 211 -5.16 -4.54 19.74
N GLN A 212 -4.30 -3.80 20.42
CA GLN A 212 -4.22 -3.85 21.87
C GLN A 212 -5.36 -3.02 22.48
N LYS A 213 -6.02 -3.56 23.52
CA LYS A 213 -7.07 -2.85 24.24
C LYS A 213 -6.50 -2.24 25.51
N ASN A 214 -6.64 -0.93 25.67
CA ASN A 214 -6.37 -0.20 26.91
C ASN A 214 -7.73 0.21 27.51
N ILE A 215 -8.39 -0.73 28.21
CA ILE A 215 -9.68 -0.50 28.84
C ILE A 215 -9.42 -0.27 30.33
N GLN A 216 -9.86 0.87 30.85
CA GLN A 216 -9.93 1.12 32.29
C GLN A 216 -11.20 0.46 32.83
N TYR A 217 -11.05 -0.39 33.85
CA TYR A 217 -12.14 -1.06 34.57
C TYR A 217 -12.39 -0.38 35.89
#